data_5899e373b315eef2c44dbb2d40964300
#
_entry.id   5899e373b315eef2c44dbb2d40964300
#
_cell.length_a   1.000
_cell.length_b   1.000
_cell.length_c   1.000
_cell.angle_alpha   90.00
_cell.angle_beta   90.00
_cell.angle_gamma   90.00
#
_symmetry.space_group_name_H-M   'P 1'
#
loop_
_entity.id
_entity.type
_entity.pdbx_description
1 polymer ?
#
loop_
_entity_poly.entity_id
_entity_poly.type
_entity_poly.pdbx_seq_one_letter_code
_entity_poly.pdbx_strand_id
1 'polypeptide(L)'
;MATVSQVLTAATDSVNLINGVNGGSWEVGDMTQAEINAMVQRNVDHLETILEYAPVDSDDNTPDVKGSSDDKTSYTDAITTGKAYIAAN
;
A
#
# COMPACT_ATOMS: atom_id res chain seq x y z
N MET A 1 3.35 -5.37 18.63
CA MET A 1 4.13 -4.77 17.53
C MET A 1 4.10 -5.69 16.33
N ALA A 2 3.94 -5.15 15.14
CA ALA A 2 3.85 -5.98 13.94
C ALA A 2 5.22 -6.55 13.58
N THR A 3 5.25 -7.81 13.15
CA THR A 3 6.46 -8.41 12.59
C THR A 3 6.71 -7.85 11.18
N VAL A 4 7.92 -8.05 10.67
CA VAL A 4 8.25 -7.65 9.30
C VAL A 4 7.33 -8.35 8.30
N SER A 5 7.06 -9.64 8.48
CA SER A 5 6.14 -10.39 7.62
C SER A 5 4.74 -9.77 7.60
N GLN A 6 4.23 -9.35 8.76
CA GLN A 6 2.91 -8.70 8.84
C GLN A 6 2.91 -7.36 8.11
N VAL A 7 3.98 -6.58 8.23
CA VAL A 7 4.12 -5.30 7.54
C VAL A 7 4.15 -5.50 6.02
N LEU A 8 4.90 -6.49 5.54
CA LEU A 8 4.97 -6.80 4.11
C LEU A 8 3.63 -7.29 3.56
N THR A 9 2.90 -8.09 4.34
CA THR A 9 1.55 -8.54 3.97
C THR A 9 0.60 -7.35 3.84
N ALA A 10 0.64 -6.43 4.81
CA ALA A 10 -0.20 -5.22 4.78
C ALA A 10 0.17 -4.33 3.58
N ALA A 11 1.45 -4.23 3.25
CA ALA A 11 1.89 -3.47 2.07
C ALA A 11 1.35 -4.09 0.78
N THR A 12 1.41 -5.40 0.65
CA THR A 12 0.87 -6.12 -0.50
C THR A 12 -0.63 -5.90 -0.63
N ASP A 13 -1.37 -5.93 0.48
CA ASP A 13 -2.80 -5.67 0.49
C ASP A 13 -3.12 -4.27 -0.01
N SER A 14 -2.34 -3.26 0.41
CA SER A 14 -2.51 -1.89 -0.07
C SER A 14 -2.22 -1.76 -1.57
N VAL A 15 -1.17 -2.43 -2.06
CA VAL A 15 -0.86 -2.46 -3.50
C VAL A 15 -2.03 -3.05 -4.28
N ASN A 16 -2.56 -4.17 -3.82
CA ASN A 16 -3.66 -4.85 -4.49
C ASN A 16 -4.93 -4.00 -4.52
N LEU A 17 -5.23 -3.31 -3.42
CA LEU A 17 -6.38 -2.41 -3.36
C LEU A 17 -6.24 -1.27 -4.37
N ILE A 18 -5.11 -0.58 -4.37
CA ILE A 18 -4.87 0.56 -5.26
C ILE A 18 -4.98 0.12 -6.72
N ASN A 19 -4.30 -0.96 -7.07
CA ASN A 19 -4.31 -1.47 -8.43
C ASN A 19 -5.71 -1.98 -8.84
N GLY A 20 -6.41 -2.61 -7.90
CA GLY A 20 -7.78 -3.10 -8.14
C GLY A 20 -8.76 -1.97 -8.40
N VAL A 21 -8.69 -0.90 -7.60
CA VAL A 21 -9.54 0.29 -7.78
C VAL A 21 -9.23 0.95 -9.12
N ASN A 22 -7.96 1.16 -9.42
CA ASN A 22 -7.54 1.79 -10.67
C ASN A 22 -7.94 0.97 -11.90
N GLY A 23 -7.87 -0.35 -11.79
CA GLY A 23 -8.22 -1.26 -12.88
C GLY A 23 -9.71 -1.59 -12.97
N GLY A 24 -10.50 -1.17 -11.99
CA GLY A 24 -11.95 -1.43 -11.97
C GLY A 24 -12.34 -2.82 -11.49
N SER A 25 -11.41 -3.60 -10.93
CA SER A 25 -11.70 -4.95 -10.44
C SER A 25 -12.03 -4.99 -8.96
N TRP A 26 -11.79 -3.92 -8.23
CA TRP A 26 -12.10 -3.84 -6.81
C TRP A 26 -13.56 -3.49 -6.60
N GLU A 27 -14.25 -4.25 -5.75
CA GLU A 27 -15.65 -3.98 -5.45
C GLU A 27 -15.77 -2.81 -4.48
N VAL A 28 -16.40 -1.73 -4.95
CA VAL A 28 -16.59 -0.53 -4.14
C VAL A 28 -18.04 -0.36 -3.66
N GLY A 29 -18.95 -1.21 -4.15
CA GLY A 29 -20.36 -1.17 -3.71
C GLY A 29 -20.98 0.20 -3.91
N ASP A 30 -21.60 0.71 -2.85
CA ASP A 30 -22.29 2.01 -2.87
C ASP A 30 -21.40 3.20 -2.50
N MET A 31 -20.10 3.01 -2.46
CA MET A 31 -19.17 4.10 -2.10
C MET A 31 -19.26 5.24 -3.11
N THR A 32 -19.27 6.46 -2.60
CA THR A 32 -19.15 7.65 -3.45
C THR A 32 -17.73 7.75 -3.97
N GLN A 33 -17.53 8.53 -5.04
CA GLN A 33 -16.18 8.76 -5.56
C GLN A 33 -15.27 9.38 -4.50
N ALA A 34 -15.81 10.29 -3.68
CA ALA A 34 -15.05 10.89 -2.58
C ALA A 34 -14.60 9.84 -1.57
N GLU A 35 -15.46 8.88 -1.26
CA GLU A 35 -15.12 7.79 -0.33
C GLU A 35 -14.07 6.86 -0.94
N ILE A 36 -14.18 6.56 -2.23
CA ILE A 36 -13.19 5.74 -2.94
C ILE A 36 -11.84 6.44 -2.94
N ASN A 37 -11.81 7.73 -3.25
CA ASN A 37 -10.57 8.51 -3.25
C ASN A 37 -9.93 8.55 -1.85
N ALA A 38 -10.74 8.67 -0.81
CA ALA A 38 -10.23 8.65 0.57
C ALA A 38 -9.64 7.29 0.92
N MET A 39 -10.26 6.21 0.48
CA MET A 39 -9.74 4.85 0.69
C MET A 39 -8.40 4.65 -0.03
N VAL A 40 -8.30 5.08 -1.28
CA VAL A 40 -7.06 5.01 -2.04
C VAL A 40 -5.98 5.85 -1.36
N GLN A 41 -6.33 7.06 -0.91
CA GLN A 41 -5.36 7.93 -0.24
C GLN A 41 -4.81 7.30 1.04
N ARG A 42 -5.67 6.66 1.85
CA ARG A 42 -5.22 5.97 3.06
C ARG A 42 -4.21 4.87 2.74
N ASN A 43 -4.41 4.15 1.65
CA ASN A 43 -3.50 3.08 1.25
C ASN A 43 -2.21 3.61 0.64
N VAL A 44 -2.26 4.73 -0.07
CA VAL A 44 -1.06 5.44 -0.52
C VAL A 44 -0.24 5.89 0.69
N ASP A 45 -0.87 6.54 1.66
CA ASP A 45 -0.20 7.00 2.89
C ASP A 45 0.42 5.83 3.65
N HIS A 46 -0.28 4.70 3.71
CA HIS A 46 0.22 3.49 4.37
C HIS A 46 1.50 2.99 3.71
N LEU A 47 1.52 2.93 2.37
CA LEU A 47 2.72 2.49 1.65
C LEU A 47 3.88 3.47 1.83
N GLU A 48 3.61 4.78 1.79
CA GLU A 48 4.63 5.79 2.02
C GLU A 48 5.22 5.65 3.43
N THR A 49 4.37 5.40 4.43
CA THR A 49 4.81 5.19 5.81
C THR A 49 5.67 3.94 5.92
N ILE A 50 5.25 2.84 5.31
CA ILE A 50 6.02 1.59 5.34
C ILE A 50 7.41 1.77 4.73
N LEU A 51 7.50 2.50 3.62
CA LEU A 51 8.78 2.74 2.96
C LEU A 51 9.70 3.66 3.77
N GLU A 52 9.12 4.53 4.58
CA GLU A 52 9.87 5.47 5.43
C GLU A 52 10.40 4.82 6.70
N TYR A 53 9.60 3.97 7.33
CA TYR A 53 9.92 3.41 8.64
C TYR A 53 10.28 1.94 8.53
N ALA A 54 11.40 1.58 9.17
CA ALA A 54 11.77 0.19 9.32
C ALA A 54 10.88 -0.44 10.39
N PRO A 55 10.38 -1.65 10.17
CA PRO A 55 9.74 -2.41 11.24
C PRO A 55 10.72 -2.66 12.38
N VAL A 56 10.21 -2.62 13.60
CA VAL A 56 11.05 -2.76 14.79
C VAL A 56 11.08 -4.17 15.35
N ASP A 57 10.19 -5.02 14.89
CA ASP A 57 10.10 -6.40 15.35
C ASP A 57 10.82 -7.31 14.37
N SER A 58 11.85 -8.00 14.87
CA SER A 58 12.70 -8.85 14.04
C SER A 58 12.51 -10.34 14.33
N ASP A 59 11.40 -10.72 14.95
CA ASP A 59 11.16 -12.11 15.38
C ASP A 59 11.21 -13.10 14.23
N ASP A 60 10.84 -12.70 13.04
CA ASP A 60 10.78 -13.59 11.88
C ASP A 60 12.06 -13.61 11.05
N ASN A 61 13.09 -12.93 11.49
CA ASN A 61 14.37 -12.83 10.80
C ASN A 61 14.27 -12.31 9.35
N THR A 62 13.17 -11.69 8.99
CA THR A 62 13.01 -11.07 7.67
C THR A 62 13.63 -9.67 7.71
N PRO A 63 14.39 -9.25 6.70
CA PRO A 63 14.90 -7.89 6.65
C PRO A 63 13.74 -6.90 6.71
N ASP A 64 13.95 -5.75 7.35
CA ASP A 64 12.91 -4.73 7.39
C ASP A 64 12.63 -4.20 5.97
N VAL A 65 11.47 -3.57 5.80
CA VAL A 65 11.03 -3.11 4.48
C VAL A 65 12.01 -2.11 3.89
N LYS A 66 12.53 -1.21 4.72
CA LYS A 66 13.45 -0.15 4.27
C LYS A 66 14.79 -0.71 3.85
N GLY A 67 15.30 -1.69 4.59
CA GLY A 67 16.58 -2.33 4.31
C GLY A 67 16.50 -3.61 3.51
N SER A 68 15.29 -4.04 3.16
CA SER A 68 15.07 -5.30 2.46
C SER A 68 15.69 -5.31 1.07
N SER A 69 16.16 -6.48 0.66
CA SER A 69 16.59 -6.72 -0.72
C SER A 69 15.40 -6.96 -1.65
N ASP A 70 14.19 -7.07 -1.11
CA ASP A 70 12.99 -7.27 -1.92
C ASP A 70 12.77 -6.07 -2.84
N ASP A 71 12.18 -6.34 -3.99
CA ASP A 71 11.86 -5.31 -4.96
C ASP A 71 10.71 -4.45 -4.45
N LYS A 72 11.02 -3.20 -4.16
CA LYS A 72 10.03 -2.22 -3.68
C LYS A 72 9.34 -1.48 -4.82
N THR A 73 9.61 -1.84 -6.06
CA THR A 73 9.04 -1.18 -7.23
C THR A 73 7.51 -1.28 -7.21
N SER A 74 6.95 -2.41 -6.80
CA SER A 74 5.50 -2.58 -6.71
C SER A 74 4.88 -1.58 -5.74
N TYR A 75 5.55 -1.26 -4.64
CA TYR A 75 5.06 -0.28 -3.67
C TYR A 75 5.10 1.14 -4.21
N THR A 76 6.23 1.54 -4.80
CA THR A 76 6.38 2.88 -5.38
C THR A 76 5.47 3.08 -6.59
N ASP A 77 5.30 2.05 -7.41
CA ASP A 77 4.39 2.09 -8.56
C ASP A 77 2.94 2.23 -8.10
N ALA A 78 2.54 1.51 -7.06
CA ALA A 78 1.19 1.62 -6.51
C ALA A 78 0.92 3.02 -5.93
N ILE A 79 1.90 3.62 -5.28
CA ILE A 79 1.80 5.00 -4.79
C ILE A 79 1.54 5.95 -5.95
N THR A 80 2.32 5.83 -7.02
CA THR A 80 2.16 6.65 -8.22
C THR A 80 0.77 6.45 -8.84
N THR A 81 0.36 5.18 -8.97
CA THR A 81 -0.96 4.83 -9.51
C THR A 81 -2.09 5.42 -8.66
N GLY A 82 -1.98 5.30 -7.34
CA GLY A 82 -3.01 5.81 -6.43
C GLY A 82 -3.13 7.33 -6.49
N LYS A 83 -2.02 8.04 -6.51
CA LYS A 83 -2.01 9.50 -6.64
C LYS A 83 -2.62 9.95 -7.97
N ALA A 84 -2.28 9.27 -9.05
CA ALA A 84 -2.82 9.58 -10.38
C ALA A 84 -4.33 9.30 -10.44
N TYR A 85 -4.78 8.20 -9.84
CA TYR A 85 -6.20 7.87 -9.76
C TYR A 85 -6.98 8.99 -9.06
N ILE A 86 -6.51 9.41 -7.90
CA ILE A 86 -7.16 10.47 -7.12
C ILE A 86 -7.20 11.78 -7.92
N ALA A 87 -6.10 12.13 -8.57
CA ALA A 87 -6.02 13.36 -9.36
C ALA A 87 -6.97 13.35 -10.55
N ALA A 88 -7.27 12.17 -11.12
CA ALA A 88 -8.15 12.02 -12.28
C ALA A 88 -9.63 11.90 -11.90
N ASN A 89 -9.94 11.70 -10.64
CA ASN A 89 -11.30 11.45 -10.16
C ASN A 89 -11.65 12.36 -8.99
#